data_909a7f8d24893da7087af3d8d53af476
#
_entry.id   909a7f8d24893da7087af3d8d53af476
#
_cell.length_a   1.000
_cell.length_b   1.000
_cell.length_c   1.000
_cell.angle_alpha   90.00
_cell.angle_beta   90.00
_cell.angle_gamma   90.00
#
_symmetry.space_group_name_H-M   'P 1'
#
loop_
_entity.id
_entity.type
_entity.pdbx_description
1 polymer ?
#
loop_
_entity_poly.entity_id
_entity_poly.type
_entity_poly.pdbx_seq_one_letter_code
_entity_poly.pdbx_strand_id
1 'polypeptide(L)'
;FDTVNGKVQRDGAYERAEPVIKKVLAENPSIELVIDLHRDGVNPNLHLVTTDNGQQCAKVMFFNGLCKKQTNGKLQNIPGLSNPYIKTNLALSFRMQQKMNELYPNLTRKIYLNAYRYSLHMKDKSMLIELGAQTNTVEEINNSIDRLAKTIYEVTK
;
A
#
# COMPACT_ATOMS: atom_id res chain seq x y z
N PHE A 1 13.80 -10.00 -1.24
CA PHE A 1 13.70 -9.67 -2.68
C PHE A 1 14.51 -8.43 -3.07
N ASP A 2 14.95 -7.66 -2.11
CA ASP A 2 15.83 -6.51 -2.35
C ASP A 2 17.33 -6.88 -2.39
N THR A 3 17.67 -8.16 -2.33
CA THR A 3 19.05 -8.61 -2.28
C THR A 3 19.46 -9.26 -3.60
N VAL A 4 20.50 -8.74 -4.22
CA VAL A 4 21.15 -9.29 -5.41
C VAL A 4 22.63 -9.51 -5.07
N ASN A 5 23.11 -10.76 -5.25
CA ASN A 5 24.49 -11.14 -4.89
C ASN A 5 24.91 -10.74 -3.45
N GLY A 6 23.99 -10.92 -2.48
CA GLY A 6 24.25 -10.61 -1.07
C GLY A 6 24.20 -9.13 -0.70
N LYS A 7 23.90 -8.23 -1.64
CA LYS A 7 23.78 -6.78 -1.40
C LYS A 7 22.33 -6.32 -1.56
N VAL A 8 21.89 -5.42 -0.69
CA VAL A 8 20.57 -4.79 -0.83
C VAL A 8 20.53 -3.95 -2.11
N GLN A 9 19.58 -4.26 -2.98
CA GLN A 9 19.35 -3.56 -4.24
C GLN A 9 17.87 -3.29 -4.41
N ARG A 10 17.47 -2.05 -4.19
CA ARG A 10 16.04 -1.64 -4.30
C ARG A 10 15.60 -1.40 -5.74
N ASP A 11 16.50 -0.92 -6.59
CA ASP A 11 16.22 -0.72 -8.01
C ASP A 11 15.85 -2.05 -8.67
N GLY A 12 14.72 -2.07 -9.38
CA GLY A 12 14.19 -3.28 -10.02
C GLY A 12 13.58 -4.31 -9.05
N ALA A 13 13.32 -3.97 -7.78
CA ALA A 13 12.73 -4.91 -6.81
C ALA A 13 11.33 -5.38 -7.25
N TYR A 14 10.51 -4.49 -7.79
CA TYR A 14 9.18 -4.82 -8.31
C TYR A 14 9.26 -5.75 -9.53
N GLU A 15 10.18 -5.49 -10.44
CA GLU A 15 10.40 -6.33 -11.62
C GLU A 15 10.87 -7.74 -11.25
N ARG A 16 11.68 -7.87 -10.19
CA ARG A 16 12.11 -9.19 -9.67
C ARG A 16 10.99 -9.92 -8.93
N ALA A 17 10.12 -9.21 -8.24
CA ALA A 17 9.00 -9.80 -7.52
C ALA A 17 7.84 -10.20 -8.45
N GLU A 18 7.63 -9.48 -9.54
CA GLU A 18 6.49 -9.66 -10.46
C GLU A 18 6.31 -11.09 -10.96
N PRO A 19 7.33 -11.82 -11.46
CA PRO A 19 7.17 -13.20 -11.92
C PRO A 19 6.70 -14.15 -10.82
N VAL A 20 7.21 -13.97 -9.59
CA VAL A 20 6.83 -14.80 -8.44
C VAL A 20 5.38 -14.56 -8.06
N ILE A 21 4.96 -13.30 -7.97
CA ILE A 21 3.59 -12.93 -7.63
C ILE A 21 2.63 -13.44 -8.71
N LYS A 22 2.95 -13.26 -9.99
CA LYS A 22 2.12 -13.78 -11.10
C LYS A 22 1.95 -15.30 -11.03
N LYS A 23 3.02 -16.04 -10.72
CA LYS A 23 2.95 -17.49 -10.54
C LYS A 23 2.01 -17.85 -9.39
N VAL A 24 2.15 -17.24 -8.23
CA VAL A 24 1.28 -17.49 -7.07
C VAL A 24 -0.19 -17.21 -7.42
N LEU A 25 -0.48 -16.09 -8.11
CA LEU A 25 -1.84 -15.74 -8.52
C LEU A 25 -2.42 -16.72 -9.54
N ALA A 26 -1.61 -17.25 -10.45
CA ALA A 26 -2.04 -18.26 -11.43
C ALA A 26 -2.34 -19.61 -10.78
N GLU A 27 -1.54 -20.01 -9.79
CA GLU A 27 -1.70 -21.27 -9.05
C GLU A 27 -2.85 -21.19 -8.02
N ASN A 28 -3.27 -19.97 -7.62
CA ASN A 28 -4.29 -19.77 -6.59
C ASN A 28 -5.38 -18.80 -7.06
N PRO A 29 -6.27 -19.23 -7.97
CA PRO A 29 -7.30 -18.34 -8.56
C PRO A 29 -8.33 -17.83 -7.55
N SER A 30 -8.44 -18.43 -6.37
CA SER A 30 -9.30 -18.00 -5.27
C SER A 30 -8.79 -16.76 -4.52
N ILE A 31 -7.57 -16.29 -4.78
CA ILE A 31 -7.07 -15.04 -4.20
C ILE A 31 -7.88 -13.89 -4.78
N GLU A 32 -8.60 -13.15 -3.94
CA GLU A 32 -9.43 -12.01 -4.34
C GLU A 32 -8.78 -10.65 -4.04
N LEU A 33 -7.85 -10.60 -3.10
CA LEU A 33 -7.20 -9.37 -2.63
C LEU A 33 -5.69 -9.55 -2.59
N VAL A 34 -4.95 -8.57 -3.10
CA VAL A 34 -3.48 -8.52 -3.00
C VAL A 34 -3.07 -7.27 -2.24
N ILE A 35 -2.27 -7.46 -1.20
CA ILE A 35 -1.75 -6.36 -0.38
C ILE A 35 -0.23 -6.35 -0.46
N ASP A 36 0.31 -5.23 -0.91
CA ASP A 36 1.73 -4.90 -0.86
C ASP A 36 1.96 -4.07 0.41
N LEU A 37 2.43 -4.72 1.49
CA LEU A 37 2.55 -4.11 2.80
C LEU A 37 3.95 -3.59 3.04
N HIS A 38 4.06 -2.29 3.24
CA HIS A 38 5.29 -1.55 3.41
C HIS A 38 5.37 -0.80 4.74
N ARG A 39 6.55 -0.30 5.05
CA ARG A 39 6.81 0.77 6.01
C ARG A 39 7.38 1.96 5.27
N ASP A 40 6.78 3.12 5.44
CA ASP A 40 7.18 4.36 4.75
C ASP A 40 8.61 4.79 5.13
N GLY A 41 9.28 5.44 4.21
CA GLY A 41 10.58 6.09 4.43
C GLY A 41 10.38 7.59 4.69
N VAL A 42 10.47 8.03 5.93
CA VAL A 42 10.26 9.43 6.32
C VAL A 42 11.50 10.04 6.96
N ASN A 43 11.48 11.36 7.17
CA ASN A 43 12.54 12.02 7.93
C ASN A 43 12.69 11.32 9.30
N PRO A 44 13.92 11.00 9.77
CA PRO A 44 14.17 10.32 11.04
C PRO A 44 13.55 11.01 12.27
N ASN A 45 13.30 12.30 12.20
CA ASN A 45 12.67 13.07 13.27
C ASN A 45 11.13 13.03 13.24
N LEU A 46 10.53 12.37 12.23
CA LEU A 46 9.08 12.24 12.10
C LEU A 46 8.63 10.89 12.65
N HIS A 47 7.79 10.92 13.68
CA HIS A 47 7.15 9.74 14.25
C HIS A 47 5.66 9.73 13.90
N LEU A 48 5.25 8.79 13.07
CA LEU A 48 3.89 8.66 12.54
C LEU A 48 3.02 7.84 13.49
N VAL A 49 2.57 8.44 14.57
CA VAL A 49 1.84 7.77 15.66
C VAL A 49 0.53 8.48 15.98
N THR A 50 -0.43 7.74 16.48
CA THR A 50 -1.68 8.20 17.09
C THR A 50 -2.06 7.28 18.23
N THR A 51 -2.98 7.72 19.10
CA THR A 51 -3.49 6.87 20.18
C THR A 51 -4.91 6.43 19.86
N ASP A 52 -5.17 5.14 20.00
CA ASP A 52 -6.50 4.55 19.91
C ASP A 52 -6.73 3.59 21.07
N ASN A 53 -7.79 3.82 21.86
CA ASN A 53 -8.12 3.05 23.05
C ASN A 53 -6.93 2.89 24.04
N GLY A 54 -6.14 3.95 24.22
CA GLY A 54 -4.97 3.96 25.10
C GLY A 54 -3.71 3.30 24.53
N GLN A 55 -3.77 2.72 23.34
CA GLN A 55 -2.63 2.11 22.67
C GLN A 55 -2.01 3.06 21.64
N GLN A 56 -0.69 3.12 21.61
CA GLN A 56 0.03 3.83 20.55
C GLN A 56 -0.01 3.01 19.26
N CYS A 57 -0.48 3.62 18.19
CA CYS A 57 -0.68 2.98 16.89
C CYS A 57 0.08 3.75 15.82
N ALA A 58 0.81 3.04 14.96
CA ALA A 58 1.42 3.62 13.78
C ALA A 58 0.36 4.06 12.77
N LYS A 59 0.51 5.24 12.16
CA LYS A 59 -0.46 5.73 11.17
C LYS A 59 -0.40 4.93 9.87
N VAL A 60 -1.56 4.69 9.29
CA VAL A 60 -1.73 3.91 8.05
C VAL A 60 -1.94 4.84 6.87
N MET A 61 -1.31 4.55 5.71
CA MET A 61 -1.52 5.27 4.46
C MET A 61 -1.83 4.29 3.34
N PHE A 62 -2.94 4.52 2.64
CA PHE A 62 -3.26 3.82 1.40
C PHE A 62 -2.57 4.53 0.24
N PHE A 63 -1.85 3.78 -0.57
CA PHE A 63 -0.97 4.29 -1.61
C PHE A 63 -1.41 3.75 -2.98
N ASN A 64 -1.46 4.60 -4.00
CA ASN A 64 -1.88 4.20 -5.33
C ASN A 64 -0.93 4.70 -6.42
N GLY A 65 -0.55 3.78 -7.30
CA GLY A 65 0.20 4.07 -8.51
C GLY A 65 -0.74 4.36 -9.67
N LEU A 66 -0.62 5.56 -10.26
CA LEU A 66 -1.52 6.01 -11.33
C LEU A 66 -1.04 5.66 -12.73
N CYS A 67 0.21 5.24 -12.91
CA CYS A 67 0.85 5.05 -14.22
C CYS A 67 0.78 6.30 -15.10
N LYS A 68 0.75 7.48 -14.47
CA LYS A 68 0.60 8.78 -15.11
C LYS A 68 1.56 9.79 -14.52
N LYS A 69 2.03 10.70 -15.36
CA LYS A 69 2.82 11.87 -14.95
C LYS A 69 2.13 13.15 -15.41
N GLN A 70 2.40 14.23 -14.71
CA GLN A 70 1.96 15.55 -15.14
C GLN A 70 2.92 16.09 -16.22
N THR A 71 2.36 16.48 -17.36
CA THR A 71 3.09 17.12 -18.46
C THR A 71 2.25 18.28 -18.95
N ASN A 72 2.81 19.50 -18.93
CA ASN A 72 2.12 20.73 -19.33
C ASN A 72 0.74 20.90 -18.66
N GLY A 73 0.66 20.68 -17.34
CA GLY A 73 -0.56 20.82 -16.55
C GLY A 73 -1.60 19.70 -16.72
N LYS A 74 -1.34 18.69 -17.57
CA LYS A 74 -2.25 17.57 -17.81
C LYS A 74 -1.64 16.24 -17.37
N LEU A 75 -2.47 15.35 -16.81
CA LEU A 75 -2.08 13.97 -16.51
C LEU A 75 -2.02 13.16 -17.81
N GLN A 76 -0.86 12.60 -18.11
CA GLN A 76 -0.61 11.75 -19.30
C GLN A 76 -0.12 10.38 -18.87
N ASN A 77 -0.50 9.35 -19.61
CA ASN A 77 -0.01 7.99 -19.38
C ASN A 77 1.51 7.92 -19.59
N ILE A 78 2.19 7.17 -18.75
CA ILE A 78 3.61 6.87 -18.92
C ILE A 78 3.72 5.71 -19.94
N PRO A 79 4.43 5.89 -21.07
CA PRO A 79 4.61 4.84 -22.05
C PRO A 79 5.21 3.57 -21.43
N GLY A 80 4.68 2.40 -21.82
CA GLY A 80 5.13 1.10 -21.30
C GLY A 80 4.70 0.79 -19.85
N LEU A 81 4.04 1.71 -19.18
CA LEU A 81 3.59 1.56 -17.80
C LEU A 81 2.06 1.59 -17.75
N SER A 82 1.41 0.42 -17.78
CA SER A 82 -0.05 0.32 -17.74
C SER A 82 -0.53 -0.43 -16.50
N ASN A 83 -1.69 0.00 -15.99
CA ASN A 83 -2.45 -0.71 -14.96
C ASN A 83 -3.93 -0.66 -15.32
N PRO A 84 -4.55 -1.78 -15.72
CA PRO A 84 -5.97 -1.83 -16.08
C PRO A 84 -6.89 -1.63 -14.86
N TYR A 85 -6.39 -1.82 -13.66
CA TYR A 85 -7.15 -1.83 -12.42
C TYR A 85 -7.08 -0.52 -11.61
N ILE A 86 -6.59 0.59 -12.18
CA ILE A 86 -6.43 1.87 -11.46
C ILE A 86 -7.75 2.30 -10.80
N LYS A 87 -8.89 2.20 -11.50
CA LYS A 87 -10.19 2.63 -10.97
C LYS A 87 -10.64 1.80 -9.78
N THR A 88 -10.53 0.48 -9.88
CA THR A 88 -10.97 -0.46 -8.84
C THR A 88 -10.04 -0.40 -7.64
N ASN A 89 -8.74 -0.26 -7.84
CA ASN A 89 -7.75 -0.09 -6.77
C ASN A 89 -7.96 1.23 -6.01
N LEU A 90 -8.21 2.34 -6.72
CA LEU A 90 -8.55 3.62 -6.10
C LEU A 90 -9.86 3.55 -5.31
N ALA A 91 -10.90 2.93 -5.88
CA ALA A 91 -12.17 2.76 -5.19
C ALA A 91 -12.02 1.92 -3.92
N LEU A 92 -11.22 0.85 -3.96
CA LEU A 92 -10.94 0.02 -2.79
C LEU A 92 -10.17 0.83 -1.73
N SER A 93 -9.11 1.54 -2.10
CA SER A 93 -8.34 2.39 -1.18
C SER A 93 -9.22 3.46 -0.52
N PHE A 94 -10.14 4.05 -1.28
CA PHE A 94 -11.08 5.04 -0.75
C PHE A 94 -12.06 4.42 0.25
N ARG A 95 -12.65 3.26 -0.05
CA ARG A 95 -13.52 2.52 0.87
C ARG A 95 -12.79 2.13 2.15
N MET A 96 -11.55 1.66 2.03
CA MET A 96 -10.69 1.33 3.17
C MET A 96 -10.43 2.56 4.04
N GLN A 97 -10.07 3.69 3.41
CA GLN A 97 -9.87 4.98 4.10
C GLN A 97 -11.12 5.42 4.87
N GLN A 98 -12.28 5.38 4.22
CA GLN A 98 -13.55 5.76 4.84
C GLN A 98 -13.87 4.85 6.03
N LYS A 99 -13.81 3.52 5.83
CA LYS A 99 -14.12 2.56 6.90
C LYS A 99 -13.14 2.66 8.06
N MET A 100 -11.84 2.81 7.78
CA MET A 100 -10.85 2.97 8.84
C MET A 100 -11.04 4.27 9.62
N ASN A 101 -11.41 5.37 8.97
CA ASN A 101 -11.72 6.63 9.66
C ASN A 101 -13.00 6.54 10.51
N GLU A 102 -13.98 5.74 10.08
CA GLU A 102 -15.20 5.47 10.85
C GLU A 102 -14.88 4.67 12.13
N LEU A 103 -14.09 3.61 12.00
CA LEU A 103 -13.76 2.71 13.10
C LEU A 103 -12.68 3.27 14.03
N TYR A 104 -11.69 3.96 13.50
CA TYR A 104 -10.48 4.42 14.17
C TYR A 104 -10.11 5.85 13.76
N PRO A 105 -10.77 6.86 14.31
CA PRO A 105 -10.48 8.27 13.98
C PRO A 105 -9.00 8.62 14.16
N ASN A 106 -8.44 9.35 13.20
CA ASN A 106 -7.03 9.80 13.16
C ASN A 106 -5.97 8.71 12.92
N LEU A 107 -6.35 7.44 12.71
CA LEU A 107 -5.40 6.38 12.40
C LEU A 107 -4.83 6.50 10.98
N THR A 108 -5.61 7.02 10.02
CA THR A 108 -5.15 7.12 8.64
C THR A 108 -4.43 8.43 8.35
N ARG A 109 -3.49 8.35 7.42
CA ARG A 109 -2.95 9.49 6.65
C ARG A 109 -3.81 9.68 5.39
N LYS A 110 -3.65 10.80 4.69
CA LYS A 110 -4.31 11.01 3.37
C LYS A 110 -3.83 9.93 2.37
N ILE A 111 -4.72 9.47 1.50
CA ILE A 111 -4.35 8.60 0.37
C ILE A 111 -3.26 9.27 -0.44
N TYR A 112 -2.19 8.52 -0.72
CA TYR A 112 -1.08 9.02 -1.53
C TYR A 112 -1.20 8.50 -2.97
N LEU A 113 -0.96 9.39 -3.92
CA LEU A 113 -1.01 9.10 -5.35
C LEU A 113 0.36 9.33 -5.96
N ASN A 114 0.90 8.36 -6.67
CA ASN A 114 2.20 8.47 -7.31
C ASN A 114 2.16 8.05 -8.79
N ALA A 115 3.19 8.42 -9.53
CA ALA A 115 3.25 8.24 -10.98
C ALA A 115 3.47 6.78 -11.41
N TYR A 116 4.14 5.97 -10.60
CA TYR A 116 4.57 4.62 -10.98
C TYR A 116 3.47 3.57 -10.85
N ARG A 117 3.79 2.31 -11.21
CA ARG A 117 2.85 1.19 -11.28
C ARG A 117 2.84 0.34 -10.01
N TYR A 118 4.03 0.14 -9.40
CA TYR A 118 4.23 -0.79 -8.30
C TYR A 118 3.70 -2.20 -8.68
N SER A 119 3.27 -3.00 -7.71
CA SER A 119 2.65 -4.31 -7.94
C SER A 119 1.15 -4.26 -8.27
N LEU A 120 0.55 -3.07 -8.39
CA LEU A 120 -0.90 -2.85 -8.41
C LEU A 120 -1.61 -3.22 -9.71
N HIS A 121 -0.87 -3.66 -10.73
CA HIS A 121 -1.40 -4.05 -12.05
C HIS A 121 -1.61 -5.56 -12.19
N MET A 122 -1.19 -6.36 -11.22
CA MET A 122 -1.18 -7.81 -11.35
C MET A 122 -2.54 -8.44 -11.06
N LYS A 123 -3.39 -7.78 -10.29
CA LYS A 123 -4.74 -8.23 -9.99
C LYS A 123 -5.67 -7.06 -9.69
N ASP A 124 -6.94 -7.24 -10.00
CA ASP A 124 -8.02 -6.41 -9.49
C ASP A 124 -8.05 -6.46 -7.95
N LYS A 125 -8.46 -5.37 -7.30
CA LYS A 125 -8.45 -5.23 -5.84
C LYS A 125 -7.06 -5.40 -5.23
N SER A 126 -6.05 -4.74 -5.81
CA SER A 126 -4.71 -4.64 -5.23
C SER A 126 -4.54 -3.34 -4.47
N MET A 127 -3.86 -3.38 -3.33
CA MET A 127 -3.52 -2.21 -2.52
C MET A 127 -2.04 -2.22 -2.16
N LEU A 128 -1.42 -1.04 -2.13
CA LEU A 128 -0.18 -0.81 -1.39
C LEU A 128 -0.53 -0.02 -0.12
N ILE A 129 -0.03 -0.49 1.01
CA ILE A 129 -0.30 0.09 2.31
C ILE A 129 1.03 0.40 3.00
N GLU A 130 1.23 1.66 3.37
CA GLU A 130 2.31 2.05 4.26
C GLU A 130 1.79 1.98 5.71
N LEU A 131 2.28 0.98 6.44
CA LEU A 131 1.92 0.76 7.84
C LEU A 131 3.00 1.39 8.74
N GLY A 132 2.77 2.64 9.12
CA GLY A 132 3.77 3.45 9.79
C GLY A 132 4.98 3.75 8.91
N ALA A 133 6.12 3.97 9.57
CA ALA A 133 7.40 4.28 8.94
C ALA A 133 8.55 3.57 9.67
N GLN A 134 9.78 3.73 9.17
CA GLN A 134 10.98 3.17 9.82
C GLN A 134 11.22 3.69 11.24
N THR A 135 10.57 4.78 11.61
CA THR A 135 10.66 5.41 12.95
C THR A 135 9.67 4.82 13.95
N ASN A 136 8.70 4.01 13.52
CA ASN A 136 7.75 3.37 14.41
C ASN A 136 8.32 2.11 15.05
N THR A 137 7.92 1.85 16.30
CA THR A 137 8.24 0.60 17.01
C THR A 137 7.45 -0.57 16.46
N VAL A 138 7.90 -1.79 16.75
CA VAL A 138 7.18 -3.03 16.39
C VAL A 138 5.82 -3.08 17.09
N GLU A 139 5.73 -2.62 18.34
CA GLU A 139 4.48 -2.58 19.10
C GLU A 139 3.45 -1.66 18.43
N GLU A 140 3.84 -0.44 18.06
CA GLU A 140 2.96 0.50 17.36
C GLU A 140 2.45 -0.07 16.01
N ILE A 141 3.31 -0.78 15.29
CA ILE A 141 2.94 -1.46 14.05
C ILE A 141 1.93 -2.59 14.34
N ASN A 142 2.18 -3.45 15.31
CA ASN A 142 1.30 -4.55 15.68
C ASN A 142 -0.08 -4.06 16.13
N ASN A 143 -0.13 -3.00 16.94
CA ASN A 143 -1.39 -2.38 17.33
C ASN A 143 -2.20 -1.89 16.11
N SER A 144 -1.53 -1.44 15.06
CA SER A 144 -2.21 -1.00 13.84
C SER A 144 -2.59 -2.14 12.91
N ILE A 145 -1.87 -3.28 12.93
CA ILE A 145 -2.21 -4.47 12.14
C ILE A 145 -3.60 -5.00 12.51
N ASP A 146 -3.93 -5.09 13.79
CA ASP A 146 -5.25 -5.57 14.24
C ASP A 146 -6.38 -4.70 13.70
N ARG A 147 -6.18 -3.39 13.73
CA ARG A 147 -7.14 -2.39 13.22
C ARG A 147 -7.27 -2.45 11.70
N LEU A 148 -6.16 -2.64 11.01
CA LEU A 148 -6.14 -2.82 9.57
C LEU A 148 -6.86 -4.12 9.17
N ALA A 149 -6.59 -5.23 9.85
CA ALA A 149 -7.24 -6.51 9.60
C ALA A 149 -8.77 -6.42 9.79
N LYS A 150 -9.21 -5.76 10.88
CA LYS A 150 -10.65 -5.50 11.10
C LYS A 150 -11.25 -4.65 9.99
N THR A 151 -10.54 -3.61 9.55
CA THR A 151 -11.02 -2.76 8.45
C THR A 151 -11.14 -3.53 7.14
N ILE A 152 -10.15 -4.37 6.80
CA ILE A 152 -10.19 -5.24 5.62
C ILE A 152 -11.42 -6.13 5.67
N TYR A 153 -11.65 -6.81 6.80
CA TYR A 153 -12.81 -7.67 6.99
C TYR A 153 -14.13 -6.91 6.75
N GLU A 154 -14.27 -5.70 7.32
CA GLU A 154 -15.50 -4.91 7.19
C GLU A 154 -15.75 -4.39 5.75
N VAL A 155 -14.71 -4.23 4.95
CA VAL A 155 -14.81 -3.74 3.56
C VAL A 155 -15.01 -4.88 2.56
N THR A 156 -14.58 -6.10 2.90
CA THR A 156 -14.56 -7.25 1.96
C THR A 156 -15.64 -8.30 2.19
N LYS A 157 -16.34 -8.23 3.34
CA LYS A 157 -17.51 -9.10 3.65
C LYS A 157 -18.71 -8.83 2.76
#